data_5c9f29b7fcdee4b43df0b7815ce01fcb
#
_entry.id   5c9f29b7fcdee4b43df0b7815ce01fcb
#
_cell.length_a   1.000
_cell.length_b   1.000
_cell.length_c   1.000
_cell.angle_alpha   90.00
_cell.angle_beta   90.00
_cell.angle_gamma   90.00
#
_symmetry.space_group_name_H-M   'P 1'
#
loop_
_entity.id
_entity.type
_entity.pdbx_description
1 polymer ?
#
loop_
_entity_poly.entity_id
_entity_poly.type
_entity_poly.pdbx_seq_one_letter_code
_entity_poly.pdbx_strand_id
1 'polypeptide(L)'
;MVFRSGAGSGIGTWGRWRRALGAASVLGAACLVVSLILPLVATPCRAATAAGAEASSKVRIAFAGDSIVDNYWSGIERIIDANPCLKNTVELGRFARNGTGLTRGDRVYWPREIRRIDDVFKPTLSVVSIGLNDRQFIVDGNGARTAWGAPDWTDKYRHEVSEFLKAAVATKAVVLMVGMPAMREAIDNADIDGKNAMFAEAIVALGDPNLHYVEPWRLHAAGTETFASYGPDKSGRLVQIRTPDGQHFTVAGEDLAADYLFPKIVEALSAAGKNLDQCLTKQSKDEQ
;
A
#
# COMPACT_ATOMS: atom_id res chain seq x y z
N MET A 1 -28.84 -53.60 -11.08
CA MET A 1 -28.09 -53.75 -12.33
C MET A 1 -26.64 -53.39 -12.00
N VAL A 2 -25.78 -54.39 -12.02
CA VAL A 2 -24.34 -54.44 -11.62
C VAL A 2 -23.49 -54.25 -12.87
N PHE A 3 -22.40 -53.53 -12.83
CA PHE A 3 -21.14 -53.74 -13.57
C PHE A 3 -20.11 -52.70 -13.06
N ARG A 4 -19.09 -53.10 -12.29
CA ARG A 4 -17.72 -53.59 -12.55
C ARG A 4 -16.85 -52.58 -13.30
N SER A 5 -15.90 -51.98 -12.58
CA SER A 5 -14.49 -52.28 -12.36
C SER A 5 -13.58 -52.15 -13.62
N GLY A 6 -12.54 -51.34 -13.52
CA GLY A 6 -11.39 -51.29 -14.41
C GLY A 6 -10.22 -50.58 -13.77
N ALA A 7 -9.30 -51.35 -13.17
CA ALA A 7 -8.01 -50.90 -12.68
C ALA A 7 -7.02 -50.85 -13.85
N GLY A 8 -6.12 -49.86 -13.88
CA GLY A 8 -5.01 -49.75 -14.81
C GLY A 8 -3.78 -49.21 -14.10
N SER A 9 -2.90 -50.13 -13.68
CA SER A 9 -1.58 -49.91 -13.17
C SER A 9 -0.61 -49.53 -14.28
N GLY A 10 0.23 -48.52 -14.09
CA GLY A 10 1.34 -48.19 -14.96
C GLY A 10 2.55 -47.76 -14.14
N ILE A 11 3.43 -48.73 -13.90
CA ILE A 11 4.76 -48.56 -13.30
C ILE A 11 5.74 -48.17 -14.41
N GLY A 12 6.49 -47.10 -14.25
CA GLY A 12 7.54 -46.67 -15.17
C GLY A 12 8.74 -46.08 -14.42
N THR A 13 9.59 -46.92 -14.08
CA THR A 13 11.08 -47.08 -14.12
C THR A 13 11.94 -45.82 -13.97
N TRP A 14 12.77 -45.92 -12.96
CA TRP A 14 13.92 -45.10 -12.58
C TRP A 14 15.03 -45.18 -13.62
N GLY A 15 15.56 -44.00 -14.05
CA GLY A 15 16.82 -43.83 -14.79
C GLY A 15 17.90 -43.23 -13.92
N ARG A 16 18.78 -44.05 -13.38
CA ARG A 16 20.05 -43.67 -12.74
C ARG A 16 21.06 -43.29 -13.83
N TRP A 17 21.70 -42.12 -13.73
CA TRP A 17 22.94 -41.83 -14.44
C TRP A 17 24.10 -41.69 -13.46
N ARG A 18 25.11 -42.53 -13.75
CA ARG A 18 26.34 -42.74 -13.00
C ARG A 18 27.37 -41.63 -13.31
N ARG A 19 28.19 -41.40 -12.32
CA ARG A 19 29.43 -40.61 -12.32
C ARG A 19 30.44 -41.13 -13.35
N ALA A 20 31.21 -40.21 -13.96
CA ALA A 20 32.50 -40.50 -14.54
C ALA A 20 33.53 -39.51 -13.98
N LEU A 21 34.50 -40.09 -13.27
CA LEU A 21 35.75 -39.47 -12.85
C LEU A 21 36.73 -39.57 -14.01
N GLY A 22 37.44 -38.50 -14.34
CA GLY A 22 38.56 -38.49 -15.25
C GLY A 22 39.72 -37.68 -14.65
N ALA A 23 40.70 -38.38 -14.13
CA ALA A 23 42.00 -37.83 -13.74
C ALA A 23 42.92 -37.79 -14.95
N ALA A 24 43.65 -36.72 -15.14
CA ALA A 24 44.82 -36.67 -16.01
C ALA A 24 45.89 -35.77 -15.38
N SER A 25 46.95 -36.42 -14.99
CA SER A 25 48.23 -35.83 -14.57
C SER A 25 49.12 -35.61 -15.81
N VAL A 26 49.81 -34.47 -15.91
CA VAL A 26 51.04 -34.37 -16.74
C VAL A 26 52.03 -33.37 -16.11
N LEU A 27 53.22 -33.88 -15.92
CA LEU A 27 54.51 -33.33 -15.58
C LEU A 27 54.94 -32.02 -16.30
N GLY A 28 55.50 -31.07 -15.59
CA GLY A 28 56.91 -30.77 -15.48
C GLY A 28 57.55 -30.00 -16.62
N ALA A 29 57.95 -28.74 -16.33
CA ALA A 29 59.15 -28.13 -16.88
C ALA A 29 59.62 -26.97 -16.02
N ALA A 30 60.74 -27.06 -15.37
CA ALA A 30 61.41 -25.99 -14.66
C ALA A 30 62.15 -25.09 -15.66
N CYS A 31 61.87 -23.82 -15.72
CA CYS A 31 62.73 -22.79 -16.30
C CYS A 31 63.16 -21.79 -15.22
N LEU A 32 64.42 -21.87 -14.83
CA LEU A 32 65.14 -20.90 -14.05
C LEU A 32 65.31 -19.61 -14.90
N VAL A 33 64.67 -18.54 -14.55
CA VAL A 33 64.95 -17.20 -15.06
C VAL A 33 65.36 -16.31 -13.88
N VAL A 34 66.64 -15.93 -13.92
CA VAL A 34 67.22 -14.96 -13.02
C VAL A 34 66.61 -13.57 -13.34
N SER A 35 65.80 -13.04 -12.43
CA SER A 35 65.25 -11.74 -12.59
C SER A 35 65.99 -10.71 -11.73
N LEU A 36 66.60 -9.72 -12.40
CA LEU A 36 67.14 -8.50 -11.83
C LEU A 36 66.04 -7.74 -11.05
N ILE A 37 66.27 -7.53 -9.78
CA ILE A 37 65.37 -6.75 -8.92
C ILE A 37 65.72 -5.26 -9.09
N LEU A 38 64.91 -4.51 -9.84
CA LEU A 38 64.82 -3.06 -9.73
C LEU A 38 63.73 -2.71 -8.69
N PRO A 39 63.97 -1.79 -7.73
CA PRO A 39 62.91 -1.35 -6.84
C PRO A 39 62.00 -0.36 -7.59
N LEU A 40 60.82 -0.83 -7.93
CA LEU A 40 59.73 0.00 -8.41
C LEU A 40 59.17 0.74 -7.18
N VAL A 41 59.41 2.03 -7.09
CA VAL A 41 58.72 2.89 -6.13
C VAL A 41 57.25 2.96 -6.54
N ALA A 42 56.42 2.13 -5.89
CA ALA A 42 55.00 2.21 -6.05
C ALA A 42 54.44 3.45 -5.33
N THR A 43 54.17 4.49 -6.07
CA THR A 43 53.28 5.57 -5.58
C THR A 43 51.90 4.95 -5.30
N PRO A 44 51.34 5.15 -4.09
CA PRO A 44 49.96 4.70 -3.83
C PRO A 44 49.02 5.56 -4.68
N CYS A 45 48.54 4.98 -5.75
CA CYS A 45 47.37 5.48 -6.47
C CYS A 45 46.20 5.40 -5.49
N ARG A 46 45.92 6.51 -4.80
CA ARG A 46 44.73 6.68 -3.95
C ARG A 46 43.55 6.60 -4.91
N ALA A 47 42.98 5.40 -5.06
CA ALA A 47 41.70 5.24 -5.69
C ALA A 47 40.72 6.14 -4.94
N ALA A 48 40.40 7.27 -5.55
CA ALA A 48 39.23 8.05 -5.16
C ALA A 48 38.05 7.08 -5.36
N THR A 49 37.59 6.48 -4.27
CA THR A 49 36.26 5.91 -4.23
C THR A 49 35.30 7.02 -4.65
N ALA A 50 34.92 7.02 -5.93
CA ALA A 50 33.74 7.69 -6.36
C ALA A 50 32.64 7.10 -5.46
N ALA A 51 32.26 7.85 -4.41
CA ALA A 51 31.01 7.64 -3.75
C ALA A 51 29.97 7.78 -4.86
N GLY A 52 29.56 6.63 -5.42
CA GLY A 52 28.42 6.58 -6.29
C GLY A 52 27.32 7.23 -5.52
N ALA A 53 26.85 8.40 -5.97
CA ALA A 53 25.57 8.93 -5.56
C ALA A 53 24.59 7.81 -5.90
N GLU A 54 24.21 7.01 -4.90
CA GLU A 54 23.02 6.15 -5.02
C GLU A 54 21.93 7.09 -5.46
N ALA A 55 21.48 6.92 -6.69
CA ALA A 55 20.31 7.62 -7.18
C ALA A 55 19.22 7.32 -6.15
N SER A 56 18.91 8.33 -5.31
CA SER A 56 17.96 8.18 -4.22
C SER A 56 16.67 7.64 -4.83
N SER A 57 16.39 6.37 -4.59
CA SER A 57 15.16 5.75 -5.12
C SER A 57 14.00 6.56 -4.59
N LYS A 58 13.10 6.98 -5.48
CA LYS A 58 11.90 7.75 -5.09
C LYS A 58 11.15 7.05 -3.96
N VAL A 59 10.61 7.84 -3.07
CA VAL A 59 9.65 7.38 -2.05
C VAL A 59 8.35 7.04 -2.78
N ARG A 60 7.96 5.77 -2.76
CA ARG A 60 6.76 5.30 -3.45
C ARG A 60 5.59 5.18 -2.49
N ILE A 61 4.50 5.87 -2.79
CA ILE A 61 3.27 5.89 -1.99
C ILE A 61 2.15 5.30 -2.83
N ALA A 62 1.63 4.14 -2.43
CA ALA A 62 0.49 3.51 -3.08
C ALA A 62 -0.82 3.96 -2.44
N PHE A 63 -1.84 4.25 -3.25
CA PHE A 63 -3.21 4.49 -2.82
C PHE A 63 -4.08 3.33 -3.29
N ALA A 64 -4.57 2.51 -2.36
CA ALA A 64 -5.28 1.27 -2.66
C ALA A 64 -6.61 1.18 -1.91
N GLY A 65 -7.67 0.79 -2.60
CA GLY A 65 -9.01 0.71 -2.01
C GLY A 65 -10.11 1.07 -3.00
N ASP A 66 -11.21 1.60 -2.49
CA ASP A 66 -12.38 2.00 -3.31
C ASP A 66 -12.29 3.47 -3.78
N SER A 67 -13.42 4.08 -4.13
CA SER A 67 -13.46 5.45 -4.64
C SER A 67 -13.10 6.51 -3.60
N ILE A 68 -13.14 6.20 -2.31
CA ILE A 68 -12.73 7.15 -1.27
C ILE A 68 -11.20 7.32 -1.28
N VAL A 69 -10.43 6.23 -1.46
CA VAL A 69 -8.98 6.37 -1.59
C VAL A 69 -8.58 7.12 -2.85
N ASP A 70 -9.40 7.05 -3.90
CA ASP A 70 -9.20 7.78 -5.15
C ASP A 70 -9.29 9.30 -4.93
N ASN A 71 -10.24 9.74 -4.10
CA ASN A 71 -10.34 11.15 -3.70
C ASN A 71 -9.11 11.60 -2.89
N TYR A 72 -8.60 10.78 -1.96
CA TYR A 72 -7.36 11.08 -1.23
C TYR A 72 -6.16 11.16 -2.17
N TRP A 73 -6.03 10.22 -3.12
CA TRP A 73 -4.97 10.25 -4.12
C TRP A 73 -4.98 11.56 -4.90
N SER A 74 -6.15 11.99 -5.41
CA SER A 74 -6.29 13.22 -6.22
C SER A 74 -5.83 14.47 -5.46
N GLY A 75 -6.20 14.61 -4.20
CA GLY A 75 -5.79 15.75 -3.38
C GLY A 75 -4.28 15.73 -3.07
N ILE A 76 -3.73 14.57 -2.72
CA ILE A 76 -2.28 14.39 -2.47
C ILE A 76 -1.47 14.63 -3.75
N GLU A 77 -1.94 14.18 -4.92
CA GLU A 77 -1.28 14.44 -6.20
C GLU A 77 -1.11 15.94 -6.42
N ARG A 78 -2.14 16.76 -6.17
CA ARG A 78 -2.04 18.21 -6.29
C ARG A 78 -1.03 18.83 -5.31
N ILE A 79 -0.92 18.31 -4.08
CA ILE A 79 0.12 18.75 -3.13
C ILE A 79 1.53 18.43 -3.67
N ILE A 80 1.74 17.22 -4.16
CA ILE A 80 3.02 16.78 -4.71
C ILE A 80 3.39 17.57 -5.95
N ASP A 81 2.44 17.80 -6.86
CA ASP A 81 2.66 18.53 -8.11
C ASP A 81 2.96 20.03 -7.90
N ALA A 82 2.39 20.62 -6.85
CA ALA A 82 2.65 22.02 -6.50
C ALA A 82 4.06 22.26 -5.94
N ASN A 83 4.77 21.21 -5.50
CA ASN A 83 6.12 21.32 -4.93
C ASN A 83 7.14 20.57 -5.79
N PRO A 84 8.01 21.27 -6.55
CA PRO A 84 9.00 20.63 -7.43
C PRO A 84 9.95 19.64 -6.72
N CYS A 85 10.29 19.89 -5.46
CA CYS A 85 11.12 18.97 -4.68
C CYS A 85 10.37 17.67 -4.40
N LEU A 86 9.13 17.74 -3.93
CA LEU A 86 8.28 16.56 -3.70
C LEU A 86 8.04 15.79 -5.00
N LYS A 87 7.74 16.49 -6.10
CA LYS A 87 7.52 15.88 -7.42
C LYS A 87 8.71 15.06 -7.91
N ASN A 88 9.92 15.50 -7.60
CA ASN A 88 11.14 14.78 -7.96
C ASN A 88 11.47 13.64 -6.99
N THR A 89 11.00 13.72 -5.73
CA THR A 89 11.35 12.79 -4.65
C THR A 89 10.30 11.68 -4.46
N VAL A 90 9.02 11.98 -4.72
CA VAL A 90 7.89 11.08 -4.48
C VAL A 90 7.37 10.51 -5.80
N GLU A 91 6.92 9.26 -5.77
CA GLU A 91 6.16 8.60 -6.82
C GLU A 91 4.85 8.10 -6.24
N LEU A 92 3.73 8.56 -6.81
CA LEU A 92 2.40 8.14 -6.40
C LEU A 92 1.87 7.01 -7.30
N GLY A 93 1.37 5.94 -6.68
CA GLY A 93 0.69 4.85 -7.37
C GLY A 93 -0.80 4.88 -7.09
N ARG A 94 -1.62 5.02 -8.14
CA ARG A 94 -3.08 5.01 -8.08
C ARG A 94 -3.60 3.59 -8.34
N PHE A 95 -4.03 2.90 -7.28
CA PHE A 95 -4.55 1.54 -7.33
C PHE A 95 -6.01 1.44 -6.83
N ALA A 96 -6.74 2.54 -6.91
CA ALA A 96 -8.15 2.56 -6.59
C ALA A 96 -8.95 1.67 -7.54
N ARG A 97 -9.94 0.96 -7.00
CA ARG A 97 -10.90 0.12 -7.72
C ARG A 97 -12.31 0.58 -7.33
N ASN A 98 -12.79 1.63 -7.98
CA ASN A 98 -14.07 2.24 -7.66
C ASN A 98 -15.22 1.22 -7.70
N GLY A 99 -16.15 1.31 -6.75
CA GLY A 99 -17.29 0.39 -6.66
C GLY A 99 -16.96 -1.00 -6.12
N THR A 100 -15.73 -1.22 -5.60
CA THR A 100 -15.34 -2.49 -4.97
C THR A 100 -15.29 -2.37 -3.45
N GLY A 101 -15.17 -3.51 -2.78
CA GLY A 101 -15.06 -3.62 -1.33
C GLY A 101 -14.60 -5.03 -0.95
N LEU A 102 -14.61 -5.35 0.33
CA LEU A 102 -14.15 -6.63 0.85
C LEU A 102 -15.20 -7.75 0.68
N THR A 103 -16.49 -7.40 0.64
CA THR A 103 -17.59 -8.38 0.55
C THR A 103 -17.67 -9.12 -0.78
N ARG A 104 -17.10 -8.56 -1.84
CA ARG A 104 -17.22 -9.10 -3.19
C ARG A 104 -15.87 -9.63 -3.70
N GLY A 105 -15.32 -10.60 -2.97
CA GLY A 105 -14.10 -11.29 -3.34
C GLY A 105 -14.17 -12.01 -4.70
N ASP A 106 -15.39 -12.30 -5.19
CA ASP A 106 -15.66 -12.80 -6.54
C ASP A 106 -15.36 -11.75 -7.64
N ARG A 107 -15.38 -10.48 -7.34
CA ARG A 107 -15.04 -9.39 -8.26
C ARG A 107 -13.58 -8.94 -8.08
N VAL A 108 -13.21 -8.54 -6.87
CA VAL A 108 -11.84 -8.18 -6.49
C VAL A 108 -11.55 -8.79 -5.14
N TYR A 109 -10.65 -9.75 -5.10
CA TYR A 109 -10.16 -10.30 -3.84
C TYR A 109 -8.99 -9.44 -3.34
N TRP A 110 -9.32 -8.48 -2.49
CA TRP A 110 -8.40 -7.45 -2.00
C TRP A 110 -7.17 -7.98 -1.28
N PRO A 111 -7.20 -9.09 -0.50
CA PRO A 111 -5.98 -9.66 0.08
C PRO A 111 -4.95 -10.10 -0.98
N ARG A 112 -5.37 -10.49 -2.18
CA ARG A 112 -4.46 -10.78 -3.29
C ARG A 112 -4.04 -9.51 -4.02
N GLU A 113 -4.96 -8.55 -4.18
CA GLU A 113 -4.69 -7.31 -4.91
C GLU A 113 -3.65 -6.46 -4.17
N ILE A 114 -3.70 -6.35 -2.84
CA ILE A 114 -2.72 -5.58 -2.07
C ILE A 114 -1.30 -6.19 -2.20
N ARG A 115 -1.18 -7.52 -2.21
CA ARG A 115 0.10 -8.19 -2.46
C ARG A 115 0.61 -7.95 -3.88
N ARG A 116 -0.30 -7.99 -4.88
CA ARG A 116 0.06 -7.68 -6.27
C ARG A 116 0.58 -6.24 -6.41
N ILE A 117 -0.04 -5.29 -5.72
CA ILE A 117 0.43 -3.90 -5.68
C ILE A 117 1.85 -3.82 -5.12
N ASP A 118 2.14 -4.54 -4.03
CA ASP A 118 3.48 -4.63 -3.46
C ASP A 118 4.48 -5.20 -4.47
N ASP A 119 4.16 -6.30 -5.14
CA ASP A 119 5.03 -6.94 -6.12
C ASP A 119 5.42 -6.00 -7.27
N VAL A 120 4.44 -5.26 -7.82
CA VAL A 120 4.65 -4.44 -9.03
C VAL A 120 5.13 -3.03 -8.74
N PHE A 121 4.72 -2.44 -7.63
CA PHE A 121 5.02 -1.05 -7.29
C PHE A 121 6.06 -0.92 -6.16
N LYS A 122 6.14 -1.88 -5.26
CA LYS A 122 7.03 -1.91 -4.09
C LYS A 122 6.94 -0.62 -3.29
N PRO A 123 5.78 -0.30 -2.72
CA PRO A 123 5.58 0.95 -2.01
C PRO A 123 6.42 1.00 -0.74
N THR A 124 6.87 2.21 -0.38
CA THR A 124 7.40 2.50 0.95
C THR A 124 6.26 2.64 1.95
N LEU A 125 5.14 3.22 1.48
CA LEU A 125 3.93 3.46 2.26
C LEU A 125 2.70 3.19 1.40
N SER A 126 1.70 2.55 1.99
CA SER A 126 0.38 2.34 1.37
C SER A 126 -0.69 3.09 2.16
N VAL A 127 -1.39 3.99 1.51
CA VAL A 127 -2.63 4.61 2.00
C VAL A 127 -3.79 3.76 1.53
N VAL A 128 -4.59 3.30 2.47
CA VAL A 128 -5.71 2.40 2.19
C VAL A 128 -7.00 3.01 2.73
N SER A 129 -8.06 3.02 1.93
CA SER A 129 -9.43 3.31 2.38
C SER A 129 -10.40 2.45 1.57
N ILE A 130 -11.19 1.62 2.26
CA ILE A 130 -12.06 0.63 1.63
C ILE A 130 -13.22 0.28 2.56
N GLY A 131 -14.38 -0.06 1.97
CA GLY A 131 -15.56 -0.50 2.72
C GLY A 131 -16.83 0.28 2.39
N LEU A 132 -16.73 1.38 1.63
CA LEU A 132 -17.90 2.16 1.21
C LEU A 132 -18.96 1.30 0.52
N ASN A 133 -18.54 0.34 -0.29
CA ASN A 133 -19.41 -0.49 -1.10
C ASN A 133 -19.80 -1.82 -0.42
N ASP A 134 -19.50 -2.01 0.85
CA ASP A 134 -19.61 -3.31 1.53
C ASP A 134 -20.97 -3.54 2.21
N ARG A 135 -21.94 -2.65 2.05
CA ARG A 135 -23.30 -2.84 2.49
C ARG A 135 -24.08 -3.73 1.51
N GLN A 136 -23.59 -4.96 1.35
CA GLN A 136 -24.15 -5.95 0.42
C GLN A 136 -23.85 -7.37 0.92
N PHE A 137 -24.26 -8.39 0.15
CA PHE A 137 -23.94 -9.78 0.49
C PHE A 137 -22.44 -10.06 0.36
N ILE A 138 -21.94 -10.89 1.27
CA ILE A 138 -20.57 -11.43 1.20
C ILE A 138 -20.57 -12.67 0.32
N VAL A 139 -19.56 -12.81 -0.54
CA VAL A 139 -19.26 -14.05 -1.29
C VAL A 139 -17.99 -14.63 -0.73
N ASP A 140 -18.05 -15.77 -0.08
CA ASP A 140 -16.88 -16.45 0.47
C ASP A 140 -16.06 -17.19 -0.61
N GLY A 141 -14.93 -17.76 -0.21
CA GLY A 141 -14.01 -18.48 -1.10
C GLY A 141 -14.62 -19.71 -1.78
N ASN A 142 -15.79 -20.21 -1.30
CA ASN A 142 -16.52 -21.33 -1.87
C ASN A 142 -17.69 -20.87 -2.76
N GLY A 143 -17.89 -19.56 -2.88
CA GLY A 143 -19.00 -18.97 -3.64
C GLY A 143 -20.32 -18.92 -2.86
N ALA A 144 -20.36 -19.30 -1.58
CA ALA A 144 -21.54 -19.17 -0.75
C ALA A 144 -21.81 -17.69 -0.43
N ARG A 145 -23.10 -17.33 -0.35
CA ARG A 145 -23.54 -15.95 -0.17
C ARG A 145 -24.16 -15.76 1.20
N THR A 146 -23.72 -14.74 1.92
CA THR A 146 -24.33 -14.29 3.17
C THR A 146 -24.93 -12.90 2.95
N ALA A 147 -26.25 -12.80 3.07
CA ALA A 147 -26.96 -11.54 2.85
C ALA A 147 -26.56 -10.49 3.89
N TRP A 148 -26.47 -9.22 3.48
CA TRP A 148 -26.32 -8.12 4.43
C TRP A 148 -27.48 -8.12 5.43
N GLY A 149 -27.16 -7.95 6.72
CA GLY A 149 -28.13 -8.03 7.81
C GLY A 149 -28.47 -9.47 8.27
N ALA A 150 -27.90 -10.52 7.63
CA ALA A 150 -27.98 -11.88 8.19
C ALA A 150 -27.23 -11.95 9.53
N PRO A 151 -27.64 -12.84 10.48
CA PRO A 151 -27.05 -12.91 11.81
C PRO A 151 -25.53 -13.12 11.83
N ASP A 152 -24.98 -13.81 10.85
CA ASP A 152 -23.55 -14.14 10.72
C ASP A 152 -22.79 -13.17 9.78
N TRP A 153 -23.46 -12.16 9.22
CA TRP A 153 -22.82 -11.24 8.27
C TRP A 153 -21.69 -10.44 8.91
N THR A 154 -21.92 -9.91 10.10
CA THR A 154 -20.94 -9.07 10.82
C THR A 154 -19.66 -9.85 11.15
N ASP A 155 -19.79 -11.10 11.62
CA ASP A 155 -18.63 -11.93 11.93
C ASP A 155 -17.84 -12.29 10.68
N LYS A 156 -18.53 -12.59 9.57
CA LYS A 156 -17.88 -12.81 8.29
C LYS A 156 -17.19 -11.56 7.77
N TYR A 157 -17.80 -10.38 7.92
CA TYR A 157 -17.16 -9.14 7.52
C TYR A 157 -15.91 -8.84 8.35
N ARG A 158 -15.94 -9.06 9.66
CA ARG A 158 -14.75 -9.00 10.54
C ARG A 158 -13.64 -9.95 10.08
N HIS A 159 -14.02 -11.12 9.60
CA HIS A 159 -13.05 -12.06 9.03
C HIS A 159 -12.40 -11.49 7.75
N GLU A 160 -13.19 -10.94 6.81
CA GLU A 160 -12.65 -10.34 5.58
C GLU A 160 -11.73 -9.13 5.90
N VAL A 161 -12.10 -8.28 6.87
CA VAL A 161 -11.24 -7.19 7.36
C VAL A 161 -9.91 -7.74 7.89
N SER A 162 -9.95 -8.78 8.72
CA SER A 162 -8.75 -9.40 9.28
C SER A 162 -7.84 -9.98 8.21
N GLU A 163 -8.39 -10.71 7.25
CA GLU A 163 -7.61 -11.30 6.14
C GLU A 163 -6.99 -10.23 5.23
N PHE A 164 -7.72 -9.15 4.98
CA PHE A 164 -7.20 -8.02 4.23
C PHE A 164 -6.03 -7.34 4.96
N LEU A 165 -6.19 -7.02 6.24
CA LEU A 165 -5.14 -6.37 7.04
C LEU A 165 -3.91 -7.26 7.20
N LYS A 166 -4.06 -8.56 7.43
CA LYS A 166 -2.94 -9.52 7.44
C LYS A 166 -2.18 -9.53 6.10
N ALA A 167 -2.91 -9.45 4.99
CA ALA A 167 -2.28 -9.38 3.69
C ALA A 167 -1.54 -8.04 3.48
N ALA A 168 -2.08 -6.94 4.01
CA ALA A 168 -1.48 -5.62 3.91
C ALA A 168 -0.17 -5.53 4.70
N VAL A 169 -0.12 -6.00 5.95
CA VAL A 169 1.11 -5.98 6.76
C VAL A 169 2.19 -6.93 6.23
N ALA A 170 1.81 -8.01 5.53
CA ALA A 170 2.77 -8.93 4.92
C ALA A 170 3.60 -8.28 3.80
N THR A 171 3.21 -7.13 3.27
CA THR A 171 3.94 -6.38 2.23
C THR A 171 5.17 -5.65 2.76
N LYS A 172 5.31 -5.48 4.07
CA LYS A 172 6.40 -4.73 4.74
C LYS A 172 6.42 -3.22 4.46
N ALA A 173 5.50 -2.70 3.65
CA ALA A 173 5.26 -1.27 3.56
C ALA A 173 4.60 -0.76 4.85
N VAL A 174 4.82 0.50 5.19
CA VAL A 174 3.96 1.15 6.19
C VAL A 174 2.55 1.26 5.63
N VAL A 175 1.53 0.90 6.39
CA VAL A 175 0.13 0.94 5.98
C VAL A 175 -0.63 1.94 6.83
N LEU A 176 -1.17 2.96 6.19
CA LEU A 176 -2.13 3.88 6.78
C LEU A 176 -3.54 3.46 6.34
N MET A 177 -4.27 2.79 7.21
CA MET A 177 -5.69 2.51 7.01
C MET A 177 -6.51 3.74 7.41
N VAL A 178 -6.96 4.48 6.41
CA VAL A 178 -7.74 5.71 6.59
C VAL A 178 -9.21 5.35 6.67
N GLY A 179 -9.87 5.71 7.76
CA GLY A 179 -11.29 5.51 7.93
C GLY A 179 -12.11 6.23 6.87
N MET A 180 -13.27 5.69 6.57
CA MET A 180 -14.19 6.28 5.61
C MET A 180 -14.90 7.51 6.23
N PRO A 181 -15.07 8.59 5.47
CA PRO A 181 -15.67 9.84 5.98
C PRO A 181 -17.16 9.68 6.29
N ALA A 182 -17.70 10.61 7.07
CA ALA A 182 -19.14 10.67 7.35
C ALA A 182 -19.95 10.76 6.05
N MET A 183 -21.09 10.08 6.01
CA MET A 183 -22.03 10.02 4.89
C MET A 183 -23.26 10.91 5.17
N ARG A 184 -23.92 11.37 4.10
CA ARG A 184 -25.12 12.21 4.25
C ARG A 184 -26.27 11.46 4.90
N GLU A 185 -26.56 10.28 4.36
CA GLU A 185 -27.66 9.46 4.84
C GLU A 185 -27.30 8.80 6.18
N ALA A 186 -28.17 8.96 7.18
CA ALA A 186 -27.90 8.46 8.54
C ALA A 186 -27.64 6.94 8.58
N ILE A 187 -28.34 6.17 7.74
CA ILE A 187 -28.15 4.73 7.68
C ILE A 187 -26.79 4.35 7.06
N ASP A 188 -26.33 5.11 6.08
CA ASP A 188 -25.01 4.90 5.47
C ASP A 188 -23.93 5.32 6.45
N ASN A 189 -24.14 6.42 7.18
CA ASN A 189 -23.19 6.88 8.18
C ASN A 189 -23.02 5.85 9.31
N ALA A 190 -24.13 5.30 9.83
CA ALA A 190 -24.07 4.26 10.87
C ALA A 190 -23.33 2.99 10.40
N ASP A 191 -23.54 2.57 9.15
CA ASP A 191 -22.85 1.44 8.55
C ASP A 191 -21.33 1.71 8.43
N ILE A 192 -20.95 2.91 7.99
CA ILE A 192 -19.54 3.31 7.85
C ILE A 192 -18.87 3.44 9.21
N ASP A 193 -19.52 4.03 10.21
CA ASP A 193 -18.98 4.14 11.58
C ASP A 193 -18.73 2.74 12.17
N GLY A 194 -19.66 1.79 11.97
CA GLY A 194 -19.49 0.40 12.38
C GLY A 194 -18.30 -0.28 11.70
N LYS A 195 -18.11 -0.06 10.40
CA LYS A 195 -16.97 -0.61 9.66
C LYS A 195 -15.65 0.03 10.08
N ASN A 196 -15.62 1.34 10.26
CA ASN A 196 -14.44 2.05 10.78
C ASN A 196 -14.00 1.49 12.14
N ALA A 197 -14.96 1.23 13.04
CA ALA A 197 -14.68 0.59 14.31
C ALA A 197 -14.09 -0.82 14.14
N MET A 198 -14.63 -1.65 13.23
CA MET A 198 -14.09 -2.99 12.96
C MET A 198 -12.65 -2.95 12.44
N PHE A 199 -12.30 -2.00 11.58
CA PHE A 199 -10.92 -1.81 11.12
C PHE A 199 -10.02 -1.39 12.28
N ALA A 200 -10.42 -0.41 13.09
CA ALA A 200 -9.63 0.06 14.22
C ALA A 200 -9.38 -1.08 15.25
N GLU A 201 -10.43 -1.83 15.61
CA GLU A 201 -10.34 -2.99 16.50
C GLU A 201 -9.39 -4.07 15.94
N ALA A 202 -9.49 -4.40 14.67
CA ALA A 202 -8.65 -5.41 14.03
C ALA A 202 -7.18 -4.97 13.96
N ILE A 203 -6.91 -3.69 13.74
CA ILE A 203 -5.55 -3.12 13.75
C ILE A 203 -4.93 -3.22 15.14
N VAL A 204 -5.66 -2.86 16.19
CA VAL A 204 -5.22 -3.02 17.58
C VAL A 204 -4.93 -4.49 17.89
N ALA A 205 -5.81 -5.40 17.45
CA ALA A 205 -5.65 -6.84 17.70
C ALA A 205 -4.44 -7.45 16.97
N LEU A 206 -4.10 -6.94 15.76
CA LEU A 206 -2.92 -7.38 15.02
C LEU A 206 -1.62 -6.88 15.65
N GLY A 207 -1.60 -5.68 16.22
CA GLY A 207 -0.45 -5.10 16.91
C GLY A 207 0.80 -4.95 16.04
N ASP A 208 0.66 -4.85 14.71
CA ASP A 208 1.80 -4.69 13.80
C ASP A 208 2.29 -3.23 13.84
N PRO A 209 3.59 -2.97 14.06
CA PRO A 209 4.11 -1.60 14.18
C PRO A 209 4.08 -0.80 12.88
N ASN A 210 3.88 -1.45 11.73
CA ASN A 210 3.77 -0.79 10.43
C ASN A 210 2.31 -0.56 9.99
N LEU A 211 1.33 -0.91 10.83
CA LEU A 211 -0.09 -0.76 10.50
C LEU A 211 -0.73 0.26 11.44
N HIS A 212 -1.20 1.36 10.88
CA HIS A 212 -1.77 2.47 11.64
C HIS A 212 -3.19 2.76 11.18
N TYR A 213 -4.11 2.93 12.13
CA TYR A 213 -5.42 3.49 11.83
C TYR A 213 -5.33 5.00 11.82
N VAL A 214 -5.85 5.63 10.77
CA VAL A 214 -5.99 7.08 10.65
C VAL A 214 -7.48 7.40 10.68
N GLU A 215 -7.89 8.20 11.67
CA GLU A 215 -9.26 8.70 11.75
C GLU A 215 -9.66 9.36 10.42
N PRO A 216 -10.90 9.17 9.97
CA PRO A 216 -11.35 9.83 8.75
C PRO A 216 -11.32 11.34 8.90
N TRP A 217 -11.01 12.05 7.80
CA TRP A 217 -11.16 13.49 7.79
C TRP A 217 -12.61 13.87 8.07
N ARG A 218 -12.81 14.67 9.10
CA ARG A 218 -14.11 15.25 9.48
C ARG A 218 -13.96 16.75 9.46
N LEU A 219 -14.90 17.42 8.80
CA LEU A 219 -14.95 18.87 8.91
C LEU A 219 -15.45 19.23 10.31
N HIS A 220 -14.60 19.78 11.14
CA HIS A 220 -14.96 20.37 12.42
C HIS A 220 -15.65 21.73 12.20
N ALA A 221 -16.71 21.77 11.41
CA ALA A 221 -17.57 22.92 11.32
C ALA A 221 -18.45 22.96 12.56
N ALA A 222 -18.16 23.86 13.46
CA ALA A 222 -18.99 24.21 14.62
C ALA A 222 -19.30 23.04 15.60
N GLY A 223 -18.37 22.14 15.85
CA GLY A 223 -18.53 21.13 16.91
C GLY A 223 -19.46 19.97 16.55
N THR A 224 -19.82 19.78 15.28
CA THR A 224 -20.58 18.61 14.83
C THR A 224 -19.66 17.65 14.06
N GLU A 225 -19.51 16.44 14.57
CA GLU A 225 -18.82 15.32 13.90
C GLU A 225 -19.63 14.76 12.71
N THR A 226 -20.60 15.52 12.20
CA THR A 226 -21.58 15.10 11.23
C THR A 226 -21.16 15.47 9.81
N PHE A 227 -21.83 14.86 8.84
CA PHE A 227 -21.69 15.19 7.43
C PHE A 227 -21.94 16.68 7.17
N ALA A 228 -21.08 17.31 6.37
CA ALA A 228 -21.25 18.66 5.86
C ALA A 228 -21.08 18.69 4.34
N SER A 229 -22.07 19.26 3.63
CA SER A 229 -21.98 19.44 2.16
C SER A 229 -21.05 20.58 1.78
N TYR A 230 -20.92 21.59 2.66
CA TYR A 230 -20.14 22.80 2.45
C TYR A 230 -19.18 23.01 3.62
N GLY A 231 -18.03 23.58 3.34
CA GLY A 231 -17.02 23.95 4.35
C GLY A 231 -16.13 25.08 3.85
N PRO A 232 -15.33 25.70 4.74
CA PRO A 232 -14.39 26.73 4.35
C PRO A 232 -13.23 26.13 3.55
N ASP A 233 -12.88 26.77 2.42
CA ASP A 233 -11.61 26.52 1.73
C ASP A 233 -10.43 27.18 2.50
N LYS A 234 -9.20 27.04 1.97
CA LYS A 234 -7.98 27.64 2.56
C LYS A 234 -8.06 29.17 2.73
N SER A 235 -8.93 29.84 1.97
CA SER A 235 -9.18 31.29 2.09
C SER A 235 -10.34 31.64 3.03
N GLY A 236 -10.97 30.64 3.64
CA GLY A 236 -12.14 30.81 4.51
C GLY A 236 -13.46 30.97 3.76
N ARG A 237 -13.49 30.84 2.42
CA ARG A 237 -14.74 30.92 1.65
C ARG A 237 -15.52 29.62 1.78
N LEU A 238 -16.83 29.74 1.99
CA LEU A 238 -17.71 28.58 1.99
C LEU A 238 -17.84 27.99 0.58
N VAL A 239 -17.36 26.76 0.39
CA VAL A 239 -17.40 26.02 -0.87
C VAL A 239 -18.05 24.66 -0.69
N GLN A 240 -18.56 24.08 -1.77
CA GLN A 240 -19.07 22.71 -1.73
C GLN A 240 -17.88 21.74 -1.64
N ILE A 241 -17.88 20.89 -0.58
CA ILE A 241 -16.81 19.93 -0.27
C ILE A 241 -17.23 18.48 -0.52
N ARG A 242 -18.53 18.21 -0.64
CA ARG A 242 -19.07 16.86 -0.94
C ARG A 242 -19.89 16.91 -2.22
N THR A 243 -19.79 15.85 -3.00
CA THR A 243 -20.60 15.70 -4.22
C THR A 243 -22.08 15.52 -3.89
N PRO A 244 -22.99 15.71 -4.88
CA PRO A 244 -24.42 15.58 -4.66
C PRO A 244 -24.88 14.19 -4.18
N ASP A 245 -24.07 13.14 -4.37
CA ASP A 245 -24.37 11.79 -3.87
C ASP A 245 -24.26 11.65 -2.33
N GLY A 246 -23.61 12.63 -1.66
CA GLY A 246 -23.39 12.61 -0.22
C GLY A 246 -22.32 11.65 0.27
N GLN A 247 -21.52 11.08 -0.64
CA GLN A 247 -20.50 10.08 -0.34
C GLN A 247 -19.10 10.57 -0.70
N HIS A 248 -18.91 11.08 -1.92
CA HIS A 248 -17.60 11.49 -2.43
C HIS A 248 -17.26 12.94 -2.15
N PHE A 249 -16.01 13.31 -2.29
CA PHE A 249 -15.54 14.69 -2.18
C PHE A 249 -15.61 15.40 -3.54
N THR A 250 -15.83 16.71 -3.50
CA THR A 250 -15.50 17.62 -4.62
C THR A 250 -13.99 17.87 -4.63
N VAL A 251 -13.46 18.53 -5.65
CA VAL A 251 -12.04 18.95 -5.69
C VAL A 251 -11.65 19.72 -4.43
N ALA A 252 -12.49 20.66 -3.97
CA ALA A 252 -12.23 21.42 -2.74
C ALA A 252 -12.23 20.51 -1.50
N GLY A 253 -13.12 19.52 -1.44
CA GLY A 253 -13.15 18.52 -0.37
C GLY A 253 -11.95 17.61 -0.39
N GLU A 254 -11.48 17.19 -1.58
CA GLU A 254 -10.25 16.40 -1.74
C GLU A 254 -9.01 17.17 -1.24
N ASP A 255 -8.93 18.48 -1.54
CA ASP A 255 -7.83 19.33 -1.09
C ASP A 255 -7.80 19.44 0.44
N LEU A 256 -8.94 19.65 1.07
CA LEU A 256 -9.03 19.73 2.54
C LEU A 256 -8.72 18.37 3.19
N ALA A 257 -9.20 17.28 2.61
CA ALA A 257 -8.91 15.93 3.09
C ALA A 257 -7.43 15.58 2.92
N ALA A 258 -6.81 16.04 1.84
CA ALA A 258 -5.38 15.88 1.59
C ALA A 258 -4.53 16.71 2.56
N ASP A 259 -4.92 17.95 2.88
CA ASP A 259 -4.24 18.78 3.88
C ASP A 259 -4.27 18.12 5.27
N TYR A 260 -5.33 17.41 5.60
CA TYR A 260 -5.42 16.62 6.83
C TYR A 260 -4.54 15.37 6.80
N LEU A 261 -4.49 14.67 5.66
CA LEU A 261 -3.81 13.37 5.53
C LEU A 261 -2.31 13.52 5.28
N PHE A 262 -1.88 14.55 4.55
CA PHE A 262 -0.48 14.70 4.14
C PHE A 262 0.51 14.75 5.30
N PRO A 263 0.27 15.49 6.40
CA PRO A 263 1.16 15.46 7.58
C PRO A 263 1.31 14.06 8.18
N LYS A 264 0.26 13.24 8.19
CA LYS A 264 0.29 11.86 8.68
C LYS A 264 1.11 10.93 7.78
N ILE A 265 1.05 11.15 6.47
CA ILE A 265 1.91 10.47 5.49
C ILE A 265 3.38 10.83 5.75
N VAL A 266 3.70 12.11 5.95
CA VAL A 266 5.06 12.59 6.24
C VAL A 266 5.58 11.98 7.54
N GLU A 267 4.79 11.98 8.61
CA GLU A 267 5.12 11.38 9.90
C GLU A 267 5.43 9.88 9.76
N ALA A 268 4.55 9.13 9.10
CA ALA A 268 4.71 7.70 8.89
C ALA A 268 5.95 7.37 8.03
N LEU A 269 6.23 8.15 7.00
CA LEU A 269 7.44 8.03 6.19
C LEU A 269 8.69 8.33 7.01
N SER A 270 8.67 9.37 7.85
CA SER A 270 9.79 9.73 8.73
C SER A 270 10.09 8.61 9.72
N ALA A 271 9.06 8.02 10.34
CA ALA A 271 9.20 6.85 11.21
C ALA A 271 9.81 5.64 10.48
N ALA A 272 9.53 5.49 9.18
CA ALA A 272 10.14 4.47 8.31
C ALA A 272 11.53 4.86 7.76
N GLY A 273 12.16 5.92 8.27
CA GLY A 273 13.48 6.39 7.84
C GLY A 273 13.51 7.09 6.47
N LYS A 274 12.35 7.55 5.98
CA LYS A 274 12.19 8.30 4.74
C LYS A 274 11.77 9.74 5.05
N ASN A 275 12.70 10.67 5.00
CA ASN A 275 12.44 12.04 5.40
C ASN A 275 12.18 12.95 4.19
N LEU A 276 11.06 13.66 4.21
CA LEU A 276 10.66 14.65 3.20
C LEU A 276 10.86 16.11 3.68
N ASP A 277 11.41 16.33 4.89
CA ASP A 277 11.54 17.67 5.51
C ASP A 277 12.34 18.63 4.64
N GLN A 278 13.35 18.14 3.92
CA GLN A 278 14.13 18.96 3.00
C GLN A 278 13.28 19.61 1.91
N CYS A 279 12.20 18.94 1.47
CA CYS A 279 11.29 19.49 0.49
C CYS A 279 10.27 20.45 1.10
N LEU A 280 9.92 20.25 2.38
CA LEU A 280 8.92 21.06 3.09
C LEU A 280 9.51 22.36 3.61
N THR A 281 10.77 22.36 4.07
CA THR A 281 11.46 23.56 4.58
C THR A 281 11.88 24.54 3.50
N LYS A 282 12.05 24.12 2.25
CA LYS A 282 12.34 25.02 1.11
C LYS A 282 11.13 25.87 0.74
N GLN A 283 9.94 25.30 0.78
CA GLN A 283 8.70 26.01 0.41
C GLN A 283 8.43 27.20 1.33
N SER A 284 8.70 27.08 2.65
CA SER A 284 8.50 28.17 3.61
C SER A 284 9.44 29.36 3.45
N LYS A 285 10.55 29.21 2.70
CA LYS A 285 11.53 30.28 2.43
C LYS A 285 11.25 31.03 1.13
N ASP A 286 10.57 30.38 0.19
CA ASP A 286 10.21 30.96 -1.10
C ASP A 286 8.89 31.76 -1.02
N GLU A 287 8.11 31.59 0.07
CA GLU A 287 6.85 32.30 0.34
C GLU A 287 7.04 33.52 1.29
N GLN A 288 8.26 33.81 1.76
CA GLN A 288 8.63 34.99 2.57
C GLN A 288 9.38 36.04 1.75
#